data_b125b6fe62dc60ad16925d7b6e0df6a6
#
_entry.id   b125b6fe62dc60ad16925d7b6e0df6a6
#
_cell.length_a   1.000
_cell.length_b   1.000
_cell.length_c   1.000
_cell.angle_alpha   90.00
_cell.angle_beta   90.00
_cell.angle_gamma   90.00
#
_symmetry.space_group_name_H-M   'P 1'
#
loop_
_entity.id
_entity.type
_entity.pdbx_description
1 polymer ?
#
loop_
_entity_poly.entity_id
_entity_poly.type
_entity_poly.pdbx_seq_one_letter_code
_entity_poly.pdbx_strand_id
1 'polypeptide(L)'
;MGIIQDNKEERDEKVIDFTLASSNNLLLIFTRNPELGKGKRRLAATVGDESALNIYQFLLNHTVKITSNLYAEKIVYYSEEIWENDIWDNKRFGKKLQTGNDLGARMANAFQEGFQNEFQKIIIIGSDMFDFSQEDIEQAFKALEKNDFVVGPAEDGGYYLLGMKNYTPELFKNKDWGTETVLMDTLADLNDKKTSLLETRNDVDYYEDIKDIEAFQPFLKHINS
;
A
#
# COMPACT_ATOMS: atom_id res chain seq x y z
N MET A 1 -8.93 23.58 -60.46
CA MET A 1 -7.74 23.46 -59.64
C MET A 1 -8.11 23.88 -58.23
N GLY A 2 -8.41 22.93 -57.39
CA GLY A 2 -8.77 23.16 -55.99
C GLY A 2 -7.93 22.23 -55.15
N ILE A 3 -7.06 22.79 -54.32
CA ILE A 3 -6.17 22.06 -53.43
C ILE A 3 -6.93 21.72 -52.17
N ILE A 4 -7.07 20.43 -51.90
CA ILE A 4 -7.58 19.91 -50.64
C ILE A 4 -6.41 19.90 -49.66
N GLN A 5 -6.53 20.70 -48.61
CA GLN A 5 -5.62 20.64 -47.46
C GLN A 5 -6.13 19.55 -46.52
N ASP A 6 -5.35 18.46 -46.38
CA ASP A 6 -5.48 17.47 -45.33
C ASP A 6 -5.04 18.07 -44.00
N ASN A 7 -5.98 18.27 -43.10
CA ASN A 7 -5.70 18.56 -41.69
C ASN A 7 -5.41 17.21 -40.99
N LYS A 8 -4.14 16.87 -40.83
CA LYS A 8 -3.69 15.87 -39.86
C LYS A 8 -3.77 16.51 -38.47
N GLU A 9 -4.76 16.14 -37.69
CA GLU A 9 -4.74 16.30 -36.24
C GLU A 9 -3.60 15.42 -35.68
N GLU A 10 -2.51 16.06 -35.29
CA GLU A 10 -1.47 15.45 -34.47
C GLU A 10 -2.06 15.16 -33.10
N ARG A 11 -2.29 13.88 -32.80
CA ARG A 11 -2.49 13.43 -31.43
C ARG A 11 -1.13 13.53 -30.75
N ASP A 12 -0.96 14.51 -29.89
CA ASP A 12 0.11 14.59 -28.91
C ASP A 12 -0.03 13.41 -27.94
N GLU A 13 0.55 12.25 -28.29
CA GLU A 13 0.91 11.23 -27.30
C GLU A 13 2.00 11.87 -26.45
N LYS A 14 1.65 12.31 -25.23
CA LYS A 14 2.62 12.64 -24.20
C LYS A 14 3.43 11.38 -23.89
N VAL A 15 4.53 11.21 -24.60
CA VAL A 15 5.60 10.31 -24.19
C VAL A 15 6.13 10.87 -22.88
N ILE A 16 5.77 10.23 -21.76
CA ILE A 16 6.36 10.53 -20.46
C ILE A 16 7.81 10.06 -20.56
N ASP A 17 8.72 11.03 -20.68
CA ASP A 17 10.15 10.78 -20.76
C ASP A 17 10.68 10.35 -19.37
N PHE A 18 10.78 9.04 -19.16
CA PHE A 18 11.33 8.41 -17.96
C PHE A 18 12.87 8.40 -17.94
N THR A 19 13.52 9.47 -18.35
CA THR A 19 14.99 9.62 -18.27
C THR A 19 15.45 10.32 -16.98
N LEU A 20 14.94 9.90 -15.82
CA LEU A 20 15.60 10.10 -14.53
C LEU A 20 15.84 8.70 -13.97
N ALA A 21 17.05 8.42 -13.48
CA ALA A 21 17.50 7.12 -13.01
C ALA A 21 16.36 6.38 -12.27
N SER A 22 15.67 5.52 -12.99
CA SER A 22 14.54 4.76 -12.45
C SER A 22 15.07 3.86 -11.36
N SER A 23 14.56 4.01 -10.15
CA SER A 23 14.87 3.09 -9.08
C SER A 23 14.40 1.70 -9.49
N ASN A 24 15.24 0.67 -9.31
CA ASN A 24 14.82 -0.73 -9.50
C ASN A 24 13.88 -1.21 -8.37
N ASN A 25 13.53 -0.32 -7.44
CA ASN A 25 12.64 -0.56 -6.31
C ASN A 25 11.25 -0.04 -6.63
N LEU A 26 10.23 -0.83 -6.29
CA LEU A 26 8.83 -0.45 -6.40
C LEU A 26 8.12 -0.61 -5.05
N LEU A 27 7.44 0.44 -4.62
CA LEU A 27 6.52 0.40 -3.49
C LEU A 27 5.08 0.38 -4.00
N LEU A 28 4.36 -0.68 -3.66
CA LEU A 28 2.92 -0.82 -3.88
C LEU A 28 2.20 -0.40 -2.59
N ILE A 29 1.29 0.56 -2.68
CA ILE A 29 0.51 1.06 -1.55
C ILE A 29 -0.94 0.68 -1.77
N PHE A 30 -1.45 -0.28 -1.00
CA PHE A 30 -2.85 -0.67 -1.08
C PHE A 30 -3.69 0.24 -0.17
N THR A 31 -4.69 0.87 -0.77
CA THR A 31 -5.56 1.81 -0.07
C THR A 31 -7.03 1.56 -0.37
N ARG A 32 -7.90 1.96 0.55
CA ARG A 32 -9.34 2.08 0.33
C ARG A 32 -9.69 3.52 0.03
N ASN A 33 -10.75 3.72 -0.73
CA ASN A 33 -11.32 5.05 -0.90
C ASN A 33 -11.89 5.53 0.44
N PRO A 34 -11.50 6.73 0.93
CA PRO A 34 -11.94 7.23 2.24
C PRO A 34 -13.36 7.78 2.15
N GLU A 35 -14.35 6.93 2.32
CA GLU A 35 -15.77 7.25 2.27
C GLU A 35 -16.46 6.96 3.60
N LEU A 36 -17.44 7.81 3.95
CA LEU A 36 -18.19 7.69 5.19
C LEU A 36 -18.90 6.32 5.31
N GLY A 37 -18.68 5.62 6.41
CA GLY A 37 -19.29 4.33 6.71
C GLY A 37 -18.73 3.13 5.93
N LYS A 38 -17.75 3.31 5.03
CA LYS A 38 -17.18 2.20 4.23
C LYS A 38 -15.89 1.59 4.80
N GLY A 39 -15.13 2.31 5.61
CA GLY A 39 -13.85 1.84 6.17
C GLY A 39 -13.84 1.79 7.69
N LYS A 40 -12.84 1.10 8.28
CA LYS A 40 -12.57 1.09 9.73
C LYS A 40 -13.80 0.83 10.59
N ARG A 41 -14.60 -0.16 10.20
CA ARG A 41 -15.91 -0.43 10.82
C ARG A 41 -15.82 -0.81 12.31
N ARG A 42 -14.74 -1.48 12.72
CA ARG A 42 -14.50 -1.85 14.12
C ARG A 42 -14.20 -0.60 14.95
N LEU A 43 -13.35 0.28 14.43
CA LEU A 43 -13.07 1.58 15.02
C LEU A 43 -14.34 2.44 15.08
N ALA A 44 -15.09 2.52 13.97
CA ALA A 44 -16.33 3.30 13.86
C ALA A 44 -17.41 2.86 14.86
N ALA A 45 -17.45 1.60 15.24
CA ALA A 45 -18.38 1.10 16.25
C ALA A 45 -18.20 1.80 17.62
N THR A 46 -17.01 2.28 17.93
CA THR A 46 -16.72 3.01 19.18
C THR A 46 -16.67 4.53 18.96
N VAL A 47 -16.00 5.00 17.91
CA VAL A 47 -15.75 6.44 17.74
C VAL A 47 -16.77 7.13 16.81
N GLY A 48 -17.67 6.38 16.17
CA GLY A 48 -18.60 6.86 15.15
C GLY A 48 -17.97 6.97 13.76
N ASP A 49 -18.81 6.93 12.71
CA ASP A 49 -18.37 6.89 11.31
C ASP A 49 -17.56 8.13 10.90
N GLU A 50 -17.95 9.31 11.34
CA GLU A 50 -17.30 10.57 11.00
C GLU A 50 -15.86 10.62 11.58
N SER A 51 -15.70 10.27 12.86
CA SER A 51 -14.38 10.23 13.49
C SER A 51 -13.51 9.13 12.90
N ALA A 52 -14.06 7.96 12.60
CA ALA A 52 -13.34 6.88 11.94
C ALA A 52 -12.86 7.27 10.56
N LEU A 53 -13.66 8.01 9.78
CA LEU A 53 -13.25 8.56 8.49
C LEU A 53 -12.12 9.58 8.65
N ASN A 54 -12.23 10.51 9.59
CA ASN A 54 -11.21 11.53 9.86
C ASN A 54 -9.88 10.87 10.30
N ILE A 55 -9.94 9.84 11.15
CA ILE A 55 -8.78 9.06 11.57
C ILE A 55 -8.16 8.35 10.37
N TYR A 56 -8.97 7.71 9.51
CA TYR A 56 -8.45 7.06 8.32
C TYR A 56 -7.79 8.05 7.36
N GLN A 57 -8.36 9.23 7.13
CA GLN A 57 -7.73 10.29 6.35
C GLN A 57 -6.42 10.78 6.97
N PHE A 58 -6.33 10.83 8.29
CA PHE A 58 -5.09 11.14 9.00
C PHE A 58 -4.02 10.07 8.73
N LEU A 59 -4.35 8.78 8.77
CA LEU A 59 -3.46 7.67 8.45
C LEU A 59 -3.00 7.70 6.98
N LEU A 60 -3.90 8.01 6.06
CA LEU A 60 -3.54 8.21 4.65
C LEU A 60 -2.52 9.35 4.47
N ASN A 61 -2.72 10.48 5.14
CA ASN A 61 -1.76 11.59 5.12
C ASN A 61 -0.41 11.20 5.73
N HIS A 62 -0.41 10.39 6.80
CA HIS A 62 0.80 9.82 7.38
C HIS A 62 1.53 8.95 6.34
N THR A 63 0.80 8.04 5.65
CA THR A 63 1.37 7.18 4.61
C THR A 63 1.97 8.00 3.46
N VAL A 64 1.29 9.06 3.00
CA VAL A 64 1.85 10.00 2.01
C VAL A 64 3.17 10.59 2.52
N LYS A 65 3.20 11.06 3.78
CA LYS A 65 4.38 11.71 4.37
C LYS A 65 5.59 10.77 4.39
N ILE A 66 5.42 9.53 4.83
CA ILE A 66 6.52 8.56 4.98
C ILE A 66 6.97 7.93 3.66
N THR A 67 6.15 8.03 2.59
CA THR A 67 6.47 7.41 1.29
C THR A 67 6.92 8.42 0.22
N SER A 68 6.55 9.70 0.34
CA SER A 68 6.79 10.71 -0.69
C SER A 68 8.25 10.87 -1.10
N ASN A 69 9.20 10.73 -0.19
CA ASN A 69 10.62 10.97 -0.42
C ASN A 69 11.45 9.69 -0.55
N LEU A 70 10.80 8.53 -0.58
CA LEU A 70 11.49 7.26 -0.81
C LEU A 70 12.14 7.21 -2.20
N TYR A 71 13.36 6.68 -2.25
CA TYR A 71 14.03 6.35 -3.51
C TYR A 71 13.50 5.03 -4.08
N ALA A 72 12.27 5.07 -4.51
CA ALA A 72 11.54 3.97 -5.15
C ALA A 72 10.45 4.55 -6.05
N GLU A 73 10.08 3.84 -7.10
CA GLU A 73 8.80 4.09 -7.77
C GLU A 73 7.66 3.73 -6.81
N LYS A 74 6.57 4.49 -6.85
CA LYS A 74 5.44 4.35 -5.95
C LYS A 74 4.15 4.28 -6.72
N ILE A 75 3.36 3.21 -6.49
CA ILE A 75 2.05 3.05 -7.13
C ILE A 75 1.01 2.81 -6.03
N VAL A 76 0.00 3.67 -6.01
CA VAL A 76 -1.16 3.55 -5.13
C VAL A 76 -2.23 2.73 -5.85
N TYR A 77 -2.66 1.65 -5.20
CA TYR A 77 -3.71 0.78 -5.69
C TYR A 77 -5.00 1.00 -4.89
N TYR A 78 -5.99 1.59 -5.54
CA TYR A 78 -7.30 1.88 -4.94
C TYR A 78 -8.19 0.65 -4.96
N SER A 79 -9.00 0.50 -3.91
CA SER A 79 -9.91 -0.65 -3.80
C SER A 79 -11.14 -0.59 -4.71
N GLU A 80 -11.65 0.61 -5.01
CA GLU A 80 -12.92 0.79 -5.73
C GLU A 80 -12.76 1.66 -6.98
N GLU A 81 -12.20 2.88 -6.87
CA GLU A 81 -12.03 3.81 -7.99
C GLU A 81 -10.79 4.68 -7.83
N ILE A 82 -10.19 5.10 -8.95
CA ILE A 82 -9.05 6.02 -8.93
C ILE A 82 -9.57 7.44 -8.74
N TRP A 83 -9.07 8.12 -7.70
CA TRP A 83 -9.33 9.54 -7.50
C TRP A 83 -8.20 10.39 -8.07
N GLU A 84 -8.50 11.16 -9.12
CA GLU A 84 -7.50 11.99 -9.81
C GLU A 84 -6.97 13.13 -8.94
N ASN A 85 -7.86 13.77 -8.18
CA ASN A 85 -7.56 14.92 -7.33
C ASN A 85 -7.72 14.55 -5.86
N ASP A 86 -6.70 13.93 -5.29
CA ASP A 86 -6.64 13.54 -3.89
C ASP A 86 -5.27 13.83 -3.27
N ILE A 87 -4.97 13.22 -2.12
CA ILE A 87 -3.72 13.45 -1.38
C ILE A 87 -2.47 12.84 -2.05
N TRP A 88 -2.65 11.91 -3.02
CA TRP A 88 -1.56 11.25 -3.74
C TRP A 88 -1.18 12.08 -4.98
N ASP A 89 -0.15 12.91 -4.85
CA ASP A 89 0.35 13.76 -5.96
C ASP A 89 0.80 12.91 -7.15
N ASN A 90 0.14 13.10 -8.31
CA ASN A 90 0.44 12.38 -9.57
C ASN A 90 1.88 12.56 -10.08
N LYS A 91 2.64 13.53 -9.54
CA LYS A 91 4.06 13.70 -9.86
C LYS A 91 4.96 12.72 -9.10
N ARG A 92 4.45 12.15 -8.01
CA ARG A 92 5.20 11.28 -7.10
C ARG A 92 4.66 9.87 -7.04
N PHE A 93 3.38 9.69 -7.35
CA PHE A 93 2.66 8.43 -7.22
C PHE A 93 1.94 8.09 -8.51
N GLY A 94 2.20 6.90 -9.05
CA GLY A 94 1.30 6.28 -10.01
C GLY A 94 0.00 5.85 -9.33
N LYS A 95 -1.10 5.76 -10.08
CA LYS A 95 -2.41 5.38 -9.56
C LYS A 95 -3.00 4.24 -10.36
N LYS A 96 -3.47 3.19 -9.71
CA LYS A 96 -4.09 2.02 -10.33
C LYS A 96 -5.25 1.48 -9.49
N LEU A 97 -6.08 0.64 -10.10
CA LEU A 97 -7.09 -0.13 -9.37
C LEU A 97 -6.54 -1.48 -8.95
N GLN A 98 -6.93 -1.94 -7.77
CA GLN A 98 -6.75 -3.32 -7.35
C GLN A 98 -7.63 -4.23 -8.22
N THR A 99 -7.05 -5.28 -8.78
CA THR A 99 -7.75 -6.25 -9.63
C THR A 99 -7.59 -7.65 -9.06
N GLY A 100 -8.68 -8.38 -8.90
CA GLY A 100 -8.73 -9.72 -8.32
C GLY A 100 -9.95 -9.92 -7.43
N ASN A 101 -10.34 -11.19 -7.26
CA ASN A 101 -11.56 -11.55 -6.54
C ASN A 101 -11.42 -11.49 -5.01
N ASP A 102 -10.19 -11.57 -4.51
CA ASP A 102 -9.83 -11.48 -3.10
C ASP A 102 -8.54 -10.69 -2.92
N LEU A 103 -8.13 -10.45 -1.66
CA LEU A 103 -6.94 -9.68 -1.33
C LEU A 103 -5.68 -10.34 -1.89
N GLY A 104 -5.57 -11.66 -1.81
CA GLY A 104 -4.44 -12.42 -2.35
C GLY A 104 -4.28 -12.25 -3.85
N ALA A 105 -5.36 -12.44 -4.61
CA ALA A 105 -5.35 -12.24 -6.06
C ALA A 105 -4.99 -10.80 -6.43
N ARG A 106 -5.47 -9.80 -5.67
CA ARG A 106 -5.14 -8.39 -5.88
C ARG A 106 -3.65 -8.10 -5.66
N MET A 107 -3.08 -8.62 -4.58
CA MET A 107 -1.65 -8.49 -4.30
C MET A 107 -0.81 -9.23 -5.36
N ALA A 108 -1.19 -10.47 -5.71
CA ALA A 108 -0.52 -11.25 -6.74
C ALA A 108 -0.44 -10.50 -8.06
N ASN A 109 -1.56 -9.93 -8.52
CA ASN A 109 -1.62 -9.17 -9.77
C ASN A 109 -0.74 -7.92 -9.73
N ALA A 110 -0.74 -7.18 -8.61
CA ALA A 110 0.09 -5.99 -8.45
C ALA A 110 1.60 -6.33 -8.45
N PHE A 111 2.01 -7.39 -7.76
CA PHE A 111 3.39 -7.88 -7.81
C PHE A 111 3.79 -8.37 -9.21
N GLN A 112 2.92 -9.17 -9.84
CA GLN A 112 3.18 -9.68 -11.19
C GLN A 112 3.40 -8.54 -12.19
N GLU A 113 2.57 -7.51 -12.15
CA GLU A 113 2.70 -6.34 -12.99
C GLU A 113 4.01 -5.59 -12.72
N GLY A 114 4.40 -5.42 -11.45
CA GLY A 114 5.67 -4.81 -11.08
C GLY A 114 6.87 -5.57 -11.64
N PHE A 115 6.89 -6.90 -11.55
CA PHE A 115 7.99 -7.71 -12.13
C PHE A 115 7.98 -7.72 -13.65
N GLN A 116 6.81 -7.67 -14.30
CA GLN A 116 6.71 -7.52 -15.76
C GLN A 116 7.25 -6.16 -16.24
N ASN A 117 7.20 -5.14 -15.41
CA ASN A 117 7.81 -3.83 -15.64
C ASN A 117 9.27 -3.74 -15.17
N GLU A 118 9.94 -4.89 -15.02
CA GLU A 118 11.37 -5.05 -14.75
C GLU A 118 11.87 -4.50 -13.40
N PHE A 119 10.96 -4.21 -12.43
CA PHE A 119 11.37 -3.90 -11.07
C PHE A 119 12.01 -5.12 -10.40
N GLN A 120 13.09 -4.90 -9.64
CA GLN A 120 13.89 -5.97 -9.05
C GLN A 120 13.56 -6.24 -7.57
N LYS A 121 13.09 -5.22 -6.87
CA LYS A 121 12.65 -5.32 -5.47
C LYS A 121 11.29 -4.66 -5.36
N ILE A 122 10.30 -5.42 -4.96
CA ILE A 122 8.94 -4.91 -4.82
C ILE A 122 8.48 -5.13 -3.39
N ILE A 123 7.94 -4.07 -2.79
CA ILE A 123 7.33 -4.11 -1.45
C ILE A 123 5.90 -3.64 -1.58
N ILE A 124 4.99 -4.33 -0.89
CA ILE A 124 3.60 -3.90 -0.69
C ILE A 124 3.37 -3.52 0.78
N ILE A 125 2.64 -2.44 0.99
CA ILE A 125 2.16 -1.99 2.31
C ILE A 125 0.68 -1.64 2.28
N GLY A 126 0.02 -1.68 3.43
CA GLY A 126 -1.26 -1.02 3.66
C GLY A 126 -1.10 0.49 3.84
N SER A 127 -2.21 1.18 4.06
CA SER A 127 -2.26 2.65 4.26
C SER A 127 -2.85 3.04 5.61
N ASP A 128 -2.87 2.14 6.57
CA ASP A 128 -3.56 2.25 7.85
C ASP A 128 -2.65 2.05 9.08
N MET A 129 -1.34 2.06 8.86
CA MET A 129 -0.33 2.03 9.91
C MET A 129 -0.01 3.45 10.39
N PHE A 130 0.10 3.63 11.71
CA PHE A 130 0.60 4.85 12.32
C PHE A 130 2.03 4.71 12.86
N ASP A 131 2.32 3.58 13.51
CA ASP A 131 3.65 3.22 13.98
C ASP A 131 4.50 2.63 12.85
N PHE A 132 4.76 3.45 11.83
CA PHE A 132 5.51 3.08 10.64
C PHE A 132 6.17 4.30 10.03
N SER A 133 7.43 4.20 9.67
CA SER A 133 8.24 5.33 9.20
C SER A 133 8.83 5.10 7.81
N GLN A 134 9.36 6.17 7.20
CA GLN A 134 10.14 6.07 5.97
C GLN A 134 11.36 5.15 6.16
N GLU A 135 12.04 5.26 7.30
CA GLU A 135 13.24 4.47 7.61
C GLU A 135 12.93 2.97 7.65
N ASP A 136 11.77 2.57 8.17
CA ASP A 136 11.33 1.18 8.18
C ASP A 136 11.20 0.61 6.76
N ILE A 137 10.64 1.41 5.82
CA ILE A 137 10.52 1.00 4.41
C ILE A 137 11.90 0.91 3.74
N GLU A 138 12.79 1.86 4.03
CA GLU A 138 14.16 1.84 3.52
C GLU A 138 14.93 0.62 4.04
N GLN A 139 14.76 0.27 5.32
CA GLN A 139 15.33 -0.94 5.91
C GLN A 139 14.76 -2.22 5.27
N ALA A 140 13.47 -2.25 4.93
CA ALA A 140 12.86 -3.36 4.22
C ALA A 140 13.47 -3.54 2.81
N PHE A 141 13.66 -2.47 2.04
CA PHE A 141 14.38 -2.55 0.77
C PHE A 141 15.84 -2.99 0.92
N LYS A 142 16.51 -2.54 1.96
CA LYS A 142 17.89 -2.96 2.30
C LYS A 142 17.94 -4.43 2.71
N ALA A 143 16.95 -4.92 3.45
CA ALA A 143 16.85 -6.33 3.79
C ALA A 143 16.75 -7.23 2.55
N LEU A 144 16.04 -6.79 1.51
CA LEU A 144 15.96 -7.48 0.23
C LEU A 144 17.30 -7.52 -0.55
N GLU A 145 18.34 -6.81 -0.16
CA GLU A 145 19.65 -6.98 -0.79
C GLU A 145 20.25 -8.35 -0.47
N LYS A 146 20.01 -8.84 0.74
CA LYS A 146 20.60 -10.09 1.27
C LYS A 146 19.60 -11.25 1.36
N ASN A 147 18.31 -10.94 1.33
CA ASN A 147 17.21 -11.90 1.45
C ASN A 147 16.37 -11.91 0.17
N ASP A 148 15.60 -12.97 -0.03
CA ASP A 148 14.67 -13.09 -1.15
C ASP A 148 13.31 -12.48 -0.82
N PHE A 149 12.97 -12.48 0.49
CA PHE A 149 11.73 -11.96 1.04
C PHE A 149 11.98 -11.10 2.28
N VAL A 150 11.06 -10.16 2.51
CA VAL A 150 10.91 -9.41 3.75
C VAL A 150 9.46 -9.41 4.16
N VAL A 151 9.19 -9.68 5.43
CA VAL A 151 7.83 -9.69 5.99
C VAL A 151 7.81 -8.80 7.23
N GLY A 152 6.87 -7.89 7.32
CA GLY A 152 6.55 -7.11 8.52
C GLY A 152 5.29 -7.69 9.16
N PRO A 153 5.42 -8.48 10.25
CA PRO A 153 4.29 -9.09 10.93
C PRO A 153 3.35 -8.07 11.55
N ALA A 154 2.04 -8.31 11.49
CA ALA A 154 1.02 -7.56 12.21
C ALA A 154 0.51 -8.34 13.43
N GLU A 155 0.12 -7.62 14.49
CA GLU A 155 -0.37 -8.25 15.74
C GLU A 155 -1.67 -9.03 15.56
N ASP A 156 -2.47 -8.66 14.54
CA ASP A 156 -3.72 -9.35 14.19
C ASP A 156 -3.52 -10.72 13.52
N GLY A 157 -2.26 -11.15 13.30
CA GLY A 157 -1.92 -12.39 12.62
C GLY A 157 -1.81 -12.27 11.09
N GLY A 158 -1.89 -11.06 10.56
CA GLY A 158 -1.56 -10.70 9.20
C GLY A 158 -0.13 -10.16 9.04
N TYR A 159 0.10 -9.38 8.02
CA TYR A 159 1.32 -8.63 7.83
C TYR A 159 1.02 -7.24 7.27
N TYR A 160 1.74 -6.23 7.77
CA TYR A 160 1.64 -4.85 7.29
C TYR A 160 2.54 -4.57 6.09
N LEU A 161 3.54 -5.44 5.88
CA LEU A 161 4.50 -5.33 4.80
C LEU A 161 4.87 -6.72 4.27
N LEU A 162 4.89 -6.88 2.96
CA LEU A 162 5.48 -8.02 2.26
C LEU A 162 6.35 -7.52 1.11
N GLY A 163 7.59 -8.01 1.03
CA GLY A 163 8.49 -7.68 -0.08
C GLY A 163 9.17 -8.92 -0.65
N MET A 164 9.48 -8.86 -1.95
CA MET A 164 10.16 -9.95 -2.65
C MET A 164 11.02 -9.46 -3.82
N LYS A 165 11.98 -10.30 -4.25
CA LYS A 165 12.84 -10.06 -5.44
C LYS A 165 12.41 -10.85 -6.67
N ASN A 166 11.63 -11.91 -6.50
CA ASN A 166 11.13 -12.73 -7.59
C ASN A 166 9.66 -12.99 -7.36
N TYR A 167 8.86 -12.90 -8.42
CA TYR A 167 7.43 -13.17 -8.34
C TYR A 167 7.16 -14.61 -7.89
N THR A 168 6.50 -14.75 -6.75
CA THR A 168 6.20 -16.02 -6.09
C THR A 168 4.69 -16.12 -5.85
N PRO A 169 3.90 -16.51 -6.86
CA PRO A 169 2.43 -16.52 -6.79
C PRO A 169 1.87 -17.50 -5.75
N GLU A 170 2.67 -18.47 -5.30
CA GLU A 170 2.29 -19.44 -4.27
C GLU A 170 1.92 -18.75 -2.95
N LEU A 171 2.58 -17.65 -2.61
CA LEU A 171 2.33 -16.88 -1.38
C LEU A 171 0.90 -16.32 -1.29
N PHE A 172 0.20 -16.25 -2.42
CA PHE A 172 -1.13 -15.66 -2.51
C PHE A 172 -2.25 -16.71 -2.67
N LYS A 173 -1.91 -17.99 -2.64
CA LYS A 173 -2.86 -19.10 -2.83
C LYS A 173 -3.21 -19.76 -1.49
N ASN A 174 -4.43 -20.32 -1.44
CA ASN A 174 -4.87 -21.18 -0.32
C ASN A 174 -4.72 -20.52 1.06
N LYS A 175 -5.08 -19.25 1.17
CA LYS A 175 -5.09 -18.51 2.43
C LYS A 175 -6.47 -17.96 2.74
N ASP A 176 -6.84 -17.98 4.00
CA ASP A 176 -8.06 -17.36 4.50
C ASP A 176 -7.78 -15.87 4.79
N TRP A 177 -7.85 -15.05 3.74
CA TRP A 177 -7.51 -13.63 3.83
C TRP A 177 -8.39 -12.88 4.84
N GLY A 178 -7.73 -12.06 5.69
CA GLY A 178 -8.39 -11.30 6.75
C GLY A 178 -8.60 -12.08 8.04
N THR A 179 -7.90 -13.20 8.20
CA THR A 179 -7.86 -13.99 9.44
C THR A 179 -6.48 -13.96 10.08
N GLU A 180 -6.40 -14.37 11.34
CA GLU A 180 -5.16 -14.44 12.13
C GLU A 180 -4.15 -15.49 11.64
N THR A 181 -4.52 -16.34 10.67
CA THR A 181 -3.64 -17.42 10.18
C THR A 181 -2.74 -16.99 9.03
N VAL A 182 -3.02 -15.85 8.38
CA VAL A 182 -2.37 -15.40 7.14
C VAL A 182 -0.84 -15.32 7.27
N LEU A 183 -0.34 -14.78 8.38
CA LEU A 183 1.10 -14.70 8.64
C LEU A 183 1.73 -16.08 8.75
N MET A 184 1.15 -16.96 9.56
CA MET A 184 1.67 -18.32 9.76
C MET A 184 1.71 -19.10 8.46
N ASP A 185 0.66 -19.05 7.67
CA ASP A 185 0.58 -19.72 6.37
C ASP A 185 1.60 -19.15 5.37
N THR A 186 1.81 -17.81 5.41
CA THR A 186 2.83 -17.16 4.58
C THR A 186 4.24 -17.59 4.98
N LEU A 187 4.54 -17.64 6.28
CA LEU A 187 5.84 -18.07 6.78
C LEU A 187 6.09 -19.55 6.52
N ALA A 188 5.06 -20.41 6.53
CA ALA A 188 5.16 -21.81 6.14
C ALA A 188 5.58 -21.96 4.68
N ASP A 189 5.01 -21.16 3.77
CA ASP A 189 5.40 -21.14 2.35
C ASP A 189 6.83 -20.61 2.13
N LEU A 190 7.37 -19.85 3.08
CA LEU A 190 8.71 -19.27 3.05
C LEU A 190 9.76 -20.06 3.83
N ASN A 191 9.40 -21.21 4.40
CA ASN A 191 10.26 -21.97 5.34
C ASN A 191 11.67 -22.25 4.80
N ASP A 192 11.80 -22.54 3.49
CA ASP A 192 13.09 -22.83 2.84
C ASP A 192 13.68 -21.63 2.08
N LYS A 193 13.15 -20.41 2.30
CA LYS A 193 13.55 -19.19 1.61
C LYS A 193 14.34 -18.27 2.54
N LYS A 194 15.25 -17.50 1.95
CA LYS A 194 15.95 -16.43 2.69
C LYS A 194 14.98 -15.29 2.98
N THR A 195 14.42 -15.28 4.17
CA THR A 195 13.40 -14.33 4.61
C THR A 195 13.93 -13.50 5.77
N SER A 196 13.74 -12.19 5.69
CA SER A 196 13.93 -11.26 6.81
C SER A 196 12.58 -10.94 7.44
N LEU A 197 12.47 -11.09 8.76
CA LEU A 197 11.32 -10.60 9.51
C LEU A 197 11.66 -9.24 10.10
N LEU A 198 10.76 -8.30 9.93
CA LEU A 198 10.80 -6.99 10.58
C LEU A 198 10.16 -7.08 11.97
N GLU A 199 10.22 -5.99 12.72
CA GLU A 199 9.54 -5.86 13.99
C GLU A 199 8.01 -5.99 13.82
N THR A 200 7.36 -6.72 14.75
CA THR A 200 5.89 -6.82 14.76
C THR A 200 5.28 -5.48 15.12
N ARG A 201 4.24 -5.07 14.40
CA ARG A 201 3.55 -3.79 14.61
C ARG A 201 2.04 -3.98 14.61
N ASN A 202 1.32 -2.99 15.13
CA ASN A 202 -0.14 -2.97 15.13
C ASN A 202 -0.67 -1.93 14.12
N ASP A 203 -1.67 -2.31 13.33
CA ASP A 203 -2.44 -1.36 12.53
C ASP A 203 -3.53 -0.69 13.39
N VAL A 204 -4.07 0.41 12.91
CA VAL A 204 -5.14 1.13 13.61
C VAL A 204 -6.48 0.56 13.16
N ASP A 205 -7.04 -0.40 13.92
CA ASP A 205 -8.32 -1.03 13.59
C ASP A 205 -9.39 -0.90 14.71
N TYR A 206 -8.95 -0.73 15.96
CA TYR A 206 -9.81 -0.57 17.13
C TYR A 206 -9.55 0.75 17.85
N TYR A 207 -10.48 1.13 18.73
CA TYR A 207 -10.32 2.29 19.62
C TYR A 207 -9.12 2.13 20.56
N GLU A 208 -8.87 0.92 21.01
CA GLU A 208 -7.75 0.54 21.89
C GLU A 208 -6.40 0.86 21.28
N ASP A 209 -6.27 0.81 19.95
CA ASP A 209 -5.03 1.07 19.23
C ASP A 209 -4.63 2.55 19.26
N ILE A 210 -5.57 3.45 19.55
CA ILE A 210 -5.37 4.90 19.42
C ILE A 210 -5.67 5.70 20.68
N LYS A 211 -6.40 5.14 21.65
CA LYS A 211 -6.93 5.88 22.82
C LYS A 211 -5.86 6.60 23.65
N ASP A 212 -4.66 6.02 23.73
CA ASP A 212 -3.55 6.53 24.52
C ASP A 212 -2.48 7.28 23.68
N ILE A 213 -2.70 7.40 22.35
CA ILE A 213 -1.78 8.06 21.44
C ILE A 213 -2.19 9.54 21.29
N GLU A 214 -1.29 10.47 21.62
CA GLU A 214 -1.55 11.92 21.61
C GLU A 214 -2.05 12.42 20.23
N ALA A 215 -1.49 11.89 19.14
CA ALA A 215 -1.83 12.29 17.77
C ALA A 215 -3.31 12.06 17.40
N PHE A 216 -3.99 11.12 18.06
CA PHE A 216 -5.39 10.81 17.81
C PHE A 216 -6.37 11.53 18.76
N GLN A 217 -5.91 12.15 19.84
CA GLN A 217 -6.77 12.82 20.81
C GLN A 217 -7.70 13.89 20.20
N PRO A 218 -7.29 14.67 19.17
CA PRO A 218 -8.20 15.59 18.51
C PRO A 218 -9.48 14.97 17.92
N PHE A 219 -9.42 13.70 17.52
CA PHE A 219 -10.55 12.96 16.93
C PHE A 219 -11.46 12.30 18.00
N LEU A 220 -11.00 12.20 19.24
CA LEU A 220 -11.65 11.47 20.32
C LEU A 220 -12.33 12.38 21.36
N LYS A 221 -12.33 13.69 21.18
CA LYS A 221 -12.86 14.68 22.15
C LYS A 221 -14.31 14.41 22.56
N HIS A 222 -15.14 13.97 21.62
CA HIS A 222 -16.56 13.69 21.85
C HIS A 222 -16.84 12.40 22.64
N ILE A 223 -15.83 11.54 22.79
CA ILE A 223 -15.93 10.30 23.59
C ILE A 223 -15.48 10.57 25.02
N ASN A 224 -14.52 11.48 25.20
CA ASN A 224 -13.91 11.80 26.49
C ASN A 224 -14.62 12.95 27.20
N SER A 225 -15.71 13.46 26.67
CA SER A 225 -16.59 14.50 27.23
C SER A 225 -17.86 13.88 27.80
#